data_1de004eeaa82682e0daa155ddeb625f5
#
_entry.id   1de004eeaa82682e0daa155ddeb625f5
#
_cell.length_a   1.000
_cell.length_b   1.000
_cell.length_c   1.000
_cell.angle_alpha   90.00
_cell.angle_beta   90.00
_cell.angle_gamma   90.00
#
_symmetry.space_group_name_H-M   'P 1'
#
loop_
_entity.id
_entity.type
_entity.pdbx_description
1 polymer ?
#
loop_
_entity_poly.entity_id
_entity_poly.type
_entity_poly.pdbx_seq_one_letter_code
_entity_poly.pdbx_strand_id
1 'polypeptide(L)'
;MIMDKLSCGIVLARSTNDGYVTLLLRAYHHWDFPKGLQEAGEEPLQAALRELGEETGIETVEFEWGERCMETGPYSRGKTARYYLARTEEERVVLGPSPDTGEPEHHEWRWVSFDEAYDLASPRVREVVRWARQIIGT
;
A
#
# COMPACT_ATOMS: atom_id res chain seq x y z
N MET A 1 -20.44 -16.05 -13.95
CA MET A 1 -19.76 -16.21 -12.67
C MET A 1 -18.92 -14.96 -12.41
N ILE A 2 -19.12 -14.35 -11.26
CA ILE A 2 -18.34 -13.18 -10.87
C ILE A 2 -17.10 -13.68 -10.14
N MET A 3 -15.94 -13.31 -10.65
CA MET A 3 -14.69 -13.64 -9.96
C MET A 3 -14.32 -12.47 -9.06
N ASP A 4 -14.07 -12.77 -7.81
CA ASP A 4 -13.60 -11.76 -6.87
C ASP A 4 -12.21 -11.31 -7.30
N LYS A 5 -11.98 -10.00 -7.23
CA LYS A 5 -10.70 -9.42 -7.58
C LYS A 5 -9.93 -9.09 -6.31
N LEU A 6 -8.68 -9.52 -6.28
CA LEU A 6 -7.77 -9.24 -5.17
C LEU A 6 -6.75 -8.18 -5.59
N SER A 7 -6.77 -7.04 -4.89
CA SER A 7 -5.69 -6.07 -4.96
C SER A 7 -4.70 -6.39 -3.86
N CYS A 8 -3.41 -6.27 -4.16
CA CYS A 8 -2.35 -6.58 -3.21
C CYS A 8 -1.48 -5.36 -3.03
N GLY A 9 -1.20 -4.98 -1.79
CA GLY A 9 -0.47 -3.77 -1.49
C GLY A 9 0.51 -3.92 -0.35
N ILE A 10 1.32 -2.87 -0.17
CA ILE A 10 2.34 -2.82 0.86
C ILE A 10 2.14 -1.57 1.72
N VAL A 11 2.09 -1.78 3.03
CA VAL A 11 2.23 -0.71 4.00
C VAL A 11 3.73 -0.60 4.27
N LEU A 12 4.35 0.49 3.84
CA LEU A 12 5.76 0.73 4.10
C LEU A 12 5.93 1.44 5.43
N ALA A 13 6.89 0.97 6.21
CA ALA A 13 7.32 1.64 7.43
C ALA A 13 8.77 2.09 7.23
N ARG A 14 9.01 3.41 7.31
CA ARG A 14 10.34 3.97 7.21
C ARG A 14 10.65 4.69 8.52
N SER A 15 11.81 4.38 9.09
CA SER A 15 12.23 4.97 10.37
C SER A 15 12.79 6.36 10.15
N THR A 16 12.36 7.31 11.00
CA THR A 16 12.87 8.68 11.02
C THR A 16 13.25 9.03 12.45
N ASN A 17 13.84 10.20 12.64
CA ASN A 17 14.18 10.68 13.98
C ASN A 17 12.95 10.90 14.86
N ASP A 18 11.79 11.10 14.22
CA ASP A 18 10.53 11.35 14.92
C ASP A 18 9.61 10.12 14.97
N GLY A 19 10.14 8.94 14.61
CA GLY A 19 9.38 7.70 14.59
C GLY A 19 9.16 7.20 13.19
N TYR A 20 8.25 6.22 13.04
CA TYR A 20 7.96 5.64 11.74
C TYR A 20 7.02 6.50 10.92
N VAL A 21 7.29 6.55 9.63
CA VAL A 21 6.37 7.13 8.63
C VAL A 21 5.98 6.06 7.64
N THR A 22 4.87 6.29 6.97
CA THR A 22 4.34 5.38 5.94
C THR A 22 4.07 6.16 4.67
N LEU A 23 4.06 5.47 3.54
CA LEU A 23 3.84 6.08 2.23
C LEU A 23 2.38 5.93 1.82
N LEU A 24 1.73 7.05 1.57
CA LEU A 24 0.38 7.08 0.99
C LEU A 24 0.43 7.73 -0.38
N LEU A 25 -0.42 7.21 -1.27
CA LEU A 25 -0.62 7.74 -2.61
C LEU A 25 -2.04 8.25 -2.73
N ARG A 26 -2.21 9.37 -3.43
CA ARG A 26 -3.52 9.98 -3.64
C ARG A 26 -3.97 9.83 -5.09
N ALA A 27 -5.17 9.27 -5.28
CA ALA A 27 -5.86 9.26 -6.54
C ALA A 27 -7.15 10.06 -6.33
N TYR A 28 -7.28 11.19 -7.04
CA TYR A 28 -8.36 12.16 -6.81
C TYR A 28 -8.31 12.65 -5.36
N HIS A 29 -9.28 12.32 -4.53
CA HIS A 29 -9.28 12.69 -3.12
C HIS A 29 -9.16 11.48 -2.19
N HIS A 30 -8.76 10.34 -2.74
CA HIS A 30 -8.61 9.10 -1.97
C HIS A 30 -7.14 8.80 -1.71
N TRP A 31 -6.79 8.67 -0.42
CA TRP A 31 -5.46 8.26 0.00
C TRP A 31 -5.47 6.77 0.34
N ASP A 32 -4.51 6.03 -0.20
CA ASP A 32 -4.36 4.60 0.07
C ASP A 32 -2.88 4.22 -0.05
N PHE A 33 -2.57 3.03 0.41
CA PHE A 33 -1.24 2.47 0.25
C PHE A 33 -1.02 2.02 -1.20
N PRO A 34 0.24 1.94 -1.65
CA PRO A 34 0.52 1.39 -2.99
C PRO A 34 -0.06 -0.02 -3.10
N LYS A 35 -0.86 -0.27 -4.12
CA LYS A 35 -1.50 -1.56 -4.36
C LYS A 35 -2.02 -1.65 -5.79
N GLY A 36 -2.29 -2.87 -6.22
CA GLY A 36 -2.94 -3.11 -7.50
C GLY A 36 -3.36 -4.56 -7.65
N LEU A 37 -4.03 -4.84 -8.74
CA LEU A 37 -4.64 -6.14 -8.97
C LEU A 37 -3.61 -7.24 -9.20
N GLN A 38 -3.85 -8.38 -8.56
CA GLN A 38 -3.11 -9.60 -8.79
C GLN A 38 -3.32 -10.05 -10.24
N GLU A 39 -2.25 -10.48 -10.89
CA GLU A 39 -2.30 -11.03 -12.22
C GLU A 39 -2.37 -12.56 -12.17
N ALA A 40 -2.81 -13.17 -13.27
CA ALA A 40 -2.91 -14.62 -13.35
C ALA A 40 -1.56 -15.27 -13.10
N GLY A 41 -1.54 -16.30 -12.26
CA GLY A 41 -0.31 -17.04 -11.92
C GLY A 41 0.58 -16.37 -10.91
N GLU A 42 0.22 -15.21 -10.44
CA GLU A 42 0.99 -14.42 -9.49
C GLU A 42 0.56 -14.73 -8.06
N GLU A 43 1.52 -14.91 -7.15
CA GLU A 43 1.20 -14.99 -5.73
C GLU A 43 0.84 -13.59 -5.20
N PRO A 44 -0.03 -13.47 -4.18
CA PRO A 44 -0.41 -12.16 -3.67
C PRO A 44 0.75 -11.28 -3.23
N LEU A 45 1.75 -11.84 -2.57
CA LEU A 45 2.91 -11.04 -2.15
C LEU A 45 3.73 -10.57 -3.35
N GLN A 46 3.86 -11.40 -4.38
CA GLN A 46 4.53 -11.00 -5.62
C GLN A 46 3.80 -9.84 -6.28
N ALA A 47 2.47 -9.90 -6.31
CA ALA A 47 1.65 -8.81 -6.87
C ALA A 47 1.85 -7.52 -6.08
N ALA A 48 1.88 -7.60 -4.75
CA ALA A 48 2.06 -6.44 -3.90
C ALA A 48 3.42 -5.77 -4.16
N LEU A 49 4.48 -6.56 -4.28
CA LEU A 49 5.83 -6.04 -4.54
C LEU A 49 5.95 -5.48 -5.95
N ARG A 50 5.34 -6.13 -6.93
CA ARG A 50 5.33 -5.63 -8.31
C ARG A 50 4.61 -4.29 -8.40
N GLU A 51 3.43 -4.18 -7.78
CA GLU A 51 2.68 -2.93 -7.77
C GLU A 51 3.43 -1.82 -7.05
N LEU A 52 4.10 -2.14 -5.94
CA LEU A 52 4.93 -1.16 -5.24
C LEU A 52 6.00 -0.58 -6.16
N GLY A 53 6.70 -1.45 -6.88
CA GLY A 53 7.73 -1.02 -7.82
C GLY A 53 7.18 -0.19 -8.96
N GLU A 54 6.05 -0.62 -9.54
CA GLU A 54 5.42 0.09 -10.65
C GLU A 54 4.91 1.47 -10.24
N GLU A 55 4.30 1.57 -9.05
CA GLU A 55 3.66 2.81 -8.60
C GLU A 55 4.62 3.80 -7.95
N THR A 56 5.71 3.33 -7.34
CA THR A 56 6.58 4.19 -6.54
C THR A 56 8.06 4.12 -6.89
N GLY A 57 8.47 3.09 -7.63
CA GLY A 57 9.88 2.85 -7.91
C GLY A 57 10.65 2.21 -6.75
N ILE A 58 9.98 1.95 -5.62
CA ILE A 58 10.64 1.32 -4.47
C ILE A 58 10.67 -0.19 -4.66
N GLU A 59 11.88 -0.77 -4.60
CA GLU A 59 12.08 -2.20 -4.82
C GLU A 59 12.74 -2.89 -3.62
N THR A 60 13.37 -2.12 -2.73
CA THR A 60 14.10 -2.67 -1.60
C THR A 60 13.28 -2.57 -0.32
N VAL A 61 12.77 -3.72 0.13
CA VAL A 61 11.98 -3.79 1.36
C VAL A 61 12.44 -5.00 2.19
N GLU A 62 12.20 -4.94 3.48
CA GLU A 62 12.48 -6.04 4.41
C GLU A 62 11.21 -6.37 5.18
N PHE A 63 10.94 -7.66 5.34
CA PHE A 63 9.79 -8.13 6.11
C PHE A 63 10.20 -8.38 7.56
N GLU A 64 10.60 -7.31 8.24
CA GLU A 64 11.09 -7.35 9.61
C GLU A 64 10.08 -7.97 10.58
N TRP A 65 8.79 -7.77 10.32
CA TRP A 65 7.70 -8.27 11.17
C TRP A 65 7.07 -9.54 10.63
N GLY A 66 7.71 -10.19 9.64
CA GLY A 66 7.19 -11.37 8.96
C GLY A 66 6.30 -10.98 7.78
N GLU A 67 5.76 -12.00 7.12
CA GLU A 67 4.90 -11.79 5.96
C GLU A 67 3.43 -11.73 6.35
N ARG A 68 3.14 -10.98 7.39
CA ARG A 68 1.77 -10.79 7.88
C ARG A 68 0.98 -9.95 6.91
N CYS A 69 -0.32 -10.21 6.84
CA CYS A 69 -1.19 -9.43 5.97
C CYS A 69 -2.53 -9.18 6.64
N MET A 70 -3.23 -8.19 6.13
CA MET A 70 -4.60 -7.87 6.51
C MET A 70 -5.42 -7.68 5.25
N GLU A 71 -6.64 -8.21 5.24
CA GLU A 71 -7.56 -8.04 4.13
C GLU A 71 -8.70 -7.12 4.51
N THR A 72 -9.13 -6.32 3.54
CA THR A 72 -10.30 -5.46 3.67
C THR A 72 -11.27 -5.75 2.54
N GLY A 73 -12.54 -5.51 2.79
CA GLY A 73 -13.58 -5.69 1.78
C GLY A 73 -14.49 -6.85 2.09
N PRO A 74 -15.36 -7.23 1.14
CA PRO A 74 -15.40 -6.69 -0.23
C PRO A 74 -15.89 -5.25 -0.28
N TYR A 75 -15.38 -4.50 -1.25
CA TYR A 75 -15.78 -3.14 -1.53
C TYR A 75 -15.87 -2.97 -3.06
N SER A 76 -16.47 -1.89 -3.51
CA SER A 76 -16.50 -1.53 -4.94
C SER A 76 -16.50 -2.73 -5.91
N ARG A 77 -17.67 -3.34 -6.13
CA ARG A 77 -17.88 -4.44 -7.08
C ARG A 77 -17.14 -5.73 -6.71
N GLY A 78 -17.10 -6.05 -5.42
CA GLY A 78 -16.55 -7.32 -4.95
C GLY A 78 -15.04 -7.35 -4.84
N LYS A 79 -14.37 -6.21 -4.89
CA LYS A 79 -12.93 -6.15 -4.70
C LYS A 79 -12.56 -6.42 -3.25
N THR A 80 -11.46 -7.14 -3.06
CA THR A 80 -10.83 -7.33 -1.77
C THR A 80 -9.41 -6.82 -1.87
N ALA A 81 -8.91 -6.19 -0.85
CA ALA A 81 -7.52 -5.72 -0.81
C ALA A 81 -6.77 -6.41 0.32
N ARG A 82 -5.58 -6.90 0.00
CA ARG A 82 -4.69 -7.53 0.96
C ARG A 82 -3.44 -6.68 1.08
N TYR A 83 -3.11 -6.29 2.31
CA TYR A 83 -1.96 -5.44 2.59
C TYR A 83 -0.94 -6.18 3.43
N TYR A 84 0.32 -6.11 3.01
CA TYR A 84 1.47 -6.63 3.76
C TYR A 84 2.20 -5.46 4.39
N LEU A 85 2.94 -5.72 5.45
CA LEU A 85 3.73 -4.69 6.14
C LEU A 85 5.20 -4.96 5.91
N ALA A 86 5.94 -3.97 5.43
CA ALA A 86 7.36 -4.10 5.18
C ALA A 86 8.10 -2.83 5.55
N ARG A 87 9.36 -2.98 5.94
CA ARG A 87 10.24 -1.86 6.24
C ARG A 87 11.04 -1.49 5.02
N THR A 88 11.28 -0.20 4.83
CA THR A 88 12.18 0.30 3.81
C THR A 88 13.03 1.43 4.36
N GLU A 89 14.21 1.61 3.78
CA GLU A 89 15.03 2.80 4.01
C GLU A 89 14.98 3.73 2.82
N GLU A 90 14.33 3.29 1.73
CA GLU A 90 14.21 4.08 0.52
C GLU A 90 13.22 5.21 0.73
N GLU A 91 13.68 6.44 0.47
CA GLU A 91 12.85 7.63 0.64
C GLU A 91 12.31 8.16 -0.68
N ARG A 92 13.06 7.94 -1.75
CA ARG A 92 12.72 8.49 -3.05
C ARG A 92 11.53 7.77 -3.67
N VAL A 93 10.53 8.56 -4.10
CA VAL A 93 9.34 8.05 -4.76
C VAL A 93 9.24 8.69 -6.14
N VAL A 94 9.02 7.86 -7.15
CA VAL A 94 8.73 8.31 -8.50
C VAL A 94 7.45 7.63 -8.93
N LEU A 95 6.38 8.41 -9.09
CA LEU A 95 5.09 7.86 -9.51
C LEU A 95 5.22 7.31 -10.92
N GLY A 96 4.95 6.02 -11.07
CA GLY A 96 5.05 5.35 -12.35
C GLY A 96 3.79 5.49 -13.18
N PRO A 97 3.89 5.28 -14.49
CA PRO A 97 2.73 5.35 -15.36
C PRO A 97 1.83 4.13 -15.20
N SER A 98 0.52 4.36 -15.34
CA SER A 98 -0.42 3.27 -15.43
C SER A 98 -0.19 2.50 -16.73
N PRO A 99 -0.20 1.15 -16.72
CA PRO A 99 -0.08 0.37 -17.95
C PRO A 99 -1.19 0.65 -18.94
N ASP A 100 -2.36 1.08 -18.46
CA ASP A 100 -3.52 1.30 -19.32
C ASP A 100 -3.49 2.63 -20.06
N THR A 101 -2.99 3.69 -19.41
CA THR A 101 -3.05 5.05 -19.95
C THR A 101 -1.70 5.65 -20.27
N GLY A 102 -0.61 5.09 -19.76
CA GLY A 102 0.73 5.66 -19.89
C GLY A 102 0.98 6.88 -19.00
N GLU A 103 -0.02 7.31 -18.23
CA GLU A 103 0.10 8.41 -17.29
C GLU A 103 -0.01 7.89 -15.86
N PRO A 104 0.55 8.60 -14.87
CA PRO A 104 0.43 8.17 -13.48
C PRO A 104 -1.04 8.09 -13.05
N GLU A 105 -1.39 6.98 -12.40
CA GLU A 105 -2.73 6.79 -11.82
C GLU A 105 -2.92 7.68 -10.61
N HIS A 106 -1.82 7.95 -9.89
CA HIS A 106 -1.83 8.74 -8.66
C HIS A 106 -1.31 10.14 -8.95
N HIS A 107 -1.83 11.12 -8.19
CA HIS A 107 -1.53 12.54 -8.40
C HIS A 107 -0.58 13.10 -7.37
N GLU A 108 -0.41 12.41 -6.24
CA GLU A 108 0.42 12.88 -5.15
C GLU A 108 0.89 11.70 -4.32
N TRP A 109 2.04 11.86 -3.67
CA TRP A 109 2.53 10.91 -2.68
C TRP A 109 3.01 11.69 -1.45
N ARG A 110 2.91 11.04 -0.28
CA ARG A 110 3.42 11.61 0.96
C ARG A 110 3.95 10.54 1.88
N TRP A 111 5.08 10.83 2.50
CA TRP A 111 5.52 10.12 3.69
C TRP A 111 4.87 10.82 4.88
N VAL A 112 4.06 10.11 5.64
CA VAL A 112 3.28 10.68 6.74
C VAL A 112 3.44 9.82 7.99
N SER A 113 3.24 10.42 9.16
CA SER A 113 3.15 9.64 10.40
C SER A 113 1.93 8.73 10.33
N PHE A 114 1.88 7.69 11.17
CA PHE A 114 0.71 6.83 11.21
C PHE A 114 -0.52 7.56 11.76
N ASP A 115 -0.35 8.56 12.61
CA ASP A 115 -1.45 9.42 13.04
C ASP A 115 -2.04 10.19 11.87
N GLU A 116 -1.19 10.80 11.07
CA GLU A 116 -1.61 11.55 9.89
C GLU A 116 -2.23 10.62 8.84
N ALA A 117 -1.65 9.43 8.66
CA ALA A 117 -2.20 8.43 7.75
C ALA A 117 -3.63 8.06 8.14
N TYR A 118 -3.87 7.89 9.43
CA TYR A 118 -5.20 7.58 9.94
C TYR A 118 -6.20 8.69 9.60
N ASP A 119 -5.78 9.95 9.73
CA ASP A 119 -6.65 11.08 9.42
C ASP A 119 -6.95 11.22 7.93
N LEU A 120 -5.98 10.92 7.08
CA LEU A 120 -6.16 11.02 5.62
C LEU A 120 -6.96 9.85 5.04
N ALA A 121 -6.92 8.70 5.68
CA ALA A 121 -7.48 7.47 5.15
C ALA A 121 -8.99 7.40 5.27
N SER A 122 -9.63 6.70 4.32
CA SER A 122 -11.05 6.34 4.42
C SER A 122 -11.25 5.32 5.55
N PRO A 123 -12.50 5.12 6.02
CA PRO A 123 -12.75 4.15 7.10
C PRO A 123 -12.18 2.76 6.82
N ARG A 124 -12.26 2.27 5.58
CA ARG A 124 -11.70 0.97 5.20
C ARG A 124 -10.18 0.95 5.42
N VAL A 125 -9.49 1.97 4.91
CA VAL A 125 -8.03 2.04 4.97
C VAL A 125 -7.54 2.33 6.39
N ARG A 126 -8.34 3.01 7.20
CA ARG A 126 -8.01 3.25 8.61
C ARG A 126 -7.81 1.95 9.39
N GLU A 127 -8.56 0.90 9.05
CA GLU A 127 -8.38 -0.40 9.69
C GLU A 127 -6.98 -0.96 9.39
N VAL A 128 -6.48 -0.73 8.19
CA VAL A 128 -5.13 -1.16 7.81
C VAL A 128 -4.08 -0.37 8.60
N VAL A 129 -4.28 0.95 8.73
CA VAL A 129 -3.38 1.80 9.53
C VAL A 129 -3.33 1.29 10.97
N ARG A 130 -4.48 1.00 11.54
CA ARG A 130 -4.59 0.50 12.92
C ARG A 130 -3.84 -0.83 13.10
N TRP A 131 -4.06 -1.74 12.16
CA TRP A 131 -3.40 -3.04 12.14
C TRP A 131 -1.87 -2.90 12.09
N ALA A 132 -1.36 -2.06 11.20
CA ALA A 132 0.08 -1.85 11.05
C ALA A 132 0.69 -1.26 12.34
N ARG A 133 0.00 -0.30 12.95
CA ARG A 133 0.47 0.33 14.19
C ARG A 133 0.59 -0.67 15.33
N GLN A 134 -0.36 -1.59 15.42
CA GLN A 134 -0.32 -2.62 16.47
C GLN A 134 0.92 -3.51 16.31
N ILE A 135 1.27 -3.87 15.08
CA ILE A 135 2.42 -4.72 14.83
C ILE A 135 3.74 -3.98 15.12
N ILE A 136 3.84 -2.75 14.64
CA ILE A 136 5.06 -1.94 14.80
C ILE A 136 5.22 -1.47 16.24
N GLY A 137 4.13 -1.22 16.93
CA GLY A 137 4.15 -0.70 18.29
C GLY A 137 4.26 0.82 18.37
N THR A 138 3.72 1.50 17.35
CA THR A 138 3.82 2.95 17.27
C THR A 138 2.48 3.68 17.43
#